data_5fbcbb6d88fe70ee801c045abb493c96
#
_entry.id   5fbcbb6d88fe70ee801c045abb493c96
#
_cell.length_a   1.000
_cell.length_b   1.000
_cell.length_c   1.000
_cell.angle_alpha   90.00
_cell.angle_beta   90.00
_cell.angle_gamma   90.00
#
_symmetry.space_group_name_H-M   'P 1'
#
loop_
_entity.id
_entity.type
_entity.pdbx_description
1 polymer ?
#
loop_
_entity_poly.entity_id
_entity_poly.type
_entity_poly.pdbx_seq_one_letter_code
_entity_poly.pdbx_strand_id
1 'polypeptide(L)'
;MAAVNFGSLYDYNTNTGVITPITSAVKANVENAFKAIFGADLDVSEETPVGRFIEAITFLFVNVCAVNAQNANGINPNAAIGAYLDNIAALFGINRLTDETDAKFRKRILTSISRGFGYVESIWNELAKIQTLTSICVLENGNADPSVLPNDINGCAIDPHSIFVCVSGDGSEEEDLAIARAIYATKSAGCAYTDSVEYGTKVEKTITDEATGSSALVRFYRPNRKYAKITVKVRGSAYTGTDIVADTKNSVVEFFKSRNTNDNILPMDIVAAISLSGLGIVCIESSIKASADGNIYSDVDSLLLRPYEYALVEASDVEVVLV
;
A
#
# COMPACT_ATOMS: atom_id res chain seq x y z
N MET A 1 6.70 -51.94 8.36
CA MET A 1 7.16 -50.56 8.09
C MET A 1 6.54 -49.65 9.13
N ALA A 2 7.34 -48.94 9.91
CA ALA A 2 6.83 -47.92 10.79
C ALA A 2 6.23 -46.77 9.93
N ALA A 3 5.04 -46.31 10.28
CA ALA A 3 4.42 -45.18 9.58
C ALA A 3 5.32 -43.92 9.73
N VAL A 4 5.69 -43.31 8.62
CA VAL A 4 6.44 -42.04 8.64
C VAL A 4 5.53 -40.97 9.21
N ASN A 5 5.94 -40.37 10.32
CA ASN A 5 5.21 -39.24 10.89
C ASN A 5 5.57 -37.95 10.11
N PHE A 6 4.81 -37.65 9.08
CA PHE A 6 5.06 -36.49 8.24
C PHE A 6 5.01 -35.16 9.01
N GLY A 7 4.29 -35.08 10.14
CA GLY A 7 4.26 -33.89 10.99
C GLY A 7 5.60 -33.53 11.65
N SER A 8 6.54 -34.48 11.75
CA SER A 8 7.87 -34.23 12.30
C SER A 8 8.89 -33.72 11.27
N LEU A 9 8.53 -33.72 9.98
CA LEU A 9 9.44 -33.30 8.89
C LEU A 9 9.36 -31.80 8.60
N TYR A 10 8.38 -31.11 9.18
CA TYR A 10 8.14 -29.71 8.93
C TYR A 10 8.07 -28.91 10.23
N ASP A 11 8.61 -27.72 10.20
CA ASP A 11 8.37 -26.69 11.19
C ASP A 11 7.17 -25.82 10.77
N TYR A 12 6.35 -25.42 11.74
CA TYR A 12 5.15 -24.62 11.52
C TYR A 12 5.22 -23.35 12.37
N ASN A 13 5.31 -22.21 11.71
CA ASN A 13 5.26 -20.91 12.39
C ASN A 13 3.80 -20.58 12.74
N THR A 14 3.44 -20.65 14.00
CA THR A 14 2.07 -20.40 14.49
C THR A 14 1.56 -18.98 14.25
N ASN A 15 2.46 -17.99 14.10
CA ASN A 15 2.08 -16.60 13.89
C ASN A 15 1.79 -16.28 12.41
N THR A 16 2.55 -16.90 11.51
CA THR A 16 2.44 -16.62 10.06
C THR A 16 1.76 -17.74 9.30
N GLY A 17 1.64 -18.92 9.90
CA GLY A 17 1.15 -20.14 9.23
C GLY A 17 2.13 -20.70 8.20
N VAL A 18 3.39 -20.24 8.18
CA VAL A 18 4.40 -20.71 7.23
C VAL A 18 4.93 -22.07 7.64
N ILE A 19 5.03 -22.98 6.67
CA ILE A 19 5.57 -24.32 6.81
C ILE A 19 6.93 -24.37 6.13
N THR A 20 7.94 -24.91 6.85
CA THR A 20 9.31 -25.11 6.32
C THR A 20 9.79 -26.52 6.59
N PRO A 21 10.49 -27.19 5.65
CA PRO A 21 11.02 -28.53 5.90
C PRO A 21 12.21 -28.48 6.86
N ILE A 22 12.30 -29.47 7.75
CA ILE A 22 13.41 -29.65 8.69
C ILE A 22 14.39 -30.66 8.10
N THR A 23 15.48 -30.19 7.49
CA THR A 23 16.48 -31.01 6.82
C THR A 23 17.05 -32.10 7.73
N SER A 24 17.36 -31.79 8.98
CA SER A 24 17.88 -32.77 9.96
C SER A 24 16.87 -33.87 10.27
N ALA A 25 15.58 -33.56 10.33
CA ALA A 25 14.54 -34.57 10.54
C ALA A 25 14.37 -35.50 9.33
N VAL A 26 14.47 -34.95 8.12
CA VAL A 26 14.45 -35.74 6.88
C VAL A 26 15.65 -36.69 6.85
N LYS A 27 16.88 -36.22 7.14
CA LYS A 27 18.10 -37.03 7.22
C LYS A 27 17.94 -38.16 8.23
N ALA A 28 17.51 -37.85 9.45
CA ALA A 28 17.29 -38.83 10.51
C ALA A 28 16.28 -39.91 10.11
N ASN A 29 15.21 -39.55 9.41
CA ASN A 29 14.24 -40.55 8.91
C ASN A 29 14.84 -41.48 7.84
N VAL A 30 15.65 -40.93 6.92
CA VAL A 30 16.35 -41.74 5.91
C VAL A 30 17.35 -42.69 6.58
N GLU A 31 18.18 -42.19 7.50
CA GLU A 31 19.14 -43.03 8.26
C GLU A 31 18.45 -44.14 9.04
N ASN A 32 17.36 -43.84 9.73
CA ASN A 32 16.57 -44.83 10.47
C ASN A 32 15.95 -45.88 9.54
N ALA A 33 15.48 -45.50 8.35
CA ALA A 33 14.96 -46.43 7.36
C ALA A 33 16.06 -47.40 6.86
N PHE A 34 17.27 -46.90 6.61
CA PHE A 34 18.41 -47.73 6.22
C PHE A 34 18.80 -48.69 7.34
N LYS A 35 18.94 -48.23 8.58
CA LYS A 35 19.24 -49.05 9.74
C LYS A 35 18.17 -50.13 9.98
N ALA A 36 16.90 -49.79 9.74
CA ALA A 36 15.81 -50.78 9.87
C ALA A 36 15.84 -51.89 8.81
N ILE A 37 16.38 -51.59 7.62
CA ILE A 37 16.47 -52.55 6.50
C ILE A 37 17.77 -53.37 6.56
N PHE A 38 18.89 -52.71 6.83
CA PHE A 38 20.23 -53.31 6.71
C PHE A 38 20.86 -53.68 8.05
N GLY A 39 20.25 -53.34 9.18
CA GLY A 39 20.72 -53.65 10.53
C GLY A 39 21.06 -52.35 11.33
N ALA A 40 20.85 -52.42 12.65
CA ALA A 40 21.05 -51.26 13.53
C ALA A 40 22.52 -50.82 13.60
N ASP A 41 23.46 -51.75 13.34
CA ASP A 41 24.91 -51.52 13.38
C ASP A 41 25.46 -50.90 12.08
N LEU A 42 24.59 -50.59 11.12
CA LEU A 42 24.98 -49.97 9.86
C LEU A 42 25.66 -48.61 10.11
N ASP A 43 26.91 -48.48 9.64
CA ASP A 43 27.63 -47.22 9.68
C ASP A 43 27.09 -46.27 8.61
N VAL A 44 26.41 -45.22 9.06
CA VAL A 44 25.79 -44.18 8.22
C VAL A 44 26.61 -42.89 8.20
N SER A 45 27.84 -42.89 8.69
CA SER A 45 28.72 -41.73 8.69
C SER A 45 28.98 -41.22 7.26
N GLU A 46 29.15 -39.93 7.10
CA GLU A 46 29.30 -39.24 5.78
C GLU A 46 30.53 -39.70 5.01
N GLU A 47 31.51 -40.33 5.69
CA GLU A 47 32.74 -40.84 5.09
C GLU A 47 32.52 -42.20 4.39
N THR A 48 31.46 -42.90 4.75
CA THR A 48 31.15 -44.23 4.16
C THR A 48 30.41 -44.09 2.83
N PRO A 49 30.52 -45.10 1.93
CA PRO A 49 29.72 -45.12 0.71
C PRO A 49 28.20 -45.09 0.98
N VAL A 50 27.77 -45.74 2.08
CA VAL A 50 26.37 -45.76 2.49
C VAL A 50 25.93 -44.36 2.99
N GLY A 51 26.77 -43.71 3.79
CA GLY A 51 26.48 -42.36 4.27
C GLY A 51 26.33 -41.35 3.13
N ARG A 52 27.24 -41.41 2.12
CA ARG A 52 27.14 -40.57 0.91
C ARG A 52 25.88 -40.84 0.10
N PHE A 53 25.43 -42.08 0.04
CA PHE A 53 24.20 -42.49 -0.63
C PHE A 53 22.97 -41.96 0.14
N ILE A 54 23.00 -42.03 1.47
CA ILE A 54 22.00 -41.46 2.36
C ILE A 54 21.92 -39.94 2.16
N GLU A 55 23.05 -39.24 2.04
CA GLU A 55 23.05 -37.80 1.77
C GLU A 55 22.40 -37.44 0.42
N ALA A 56 22.73 -38.21 -0.64
CA ALA A 56 22.12 -37.98 -1.95
C ALA A 56 20.60 -38.19 -1.91
N ILE A 57 20.13 -39.24 -1.24
CA ILE A 57 18.70 -39.51 -1.04
C ILE A 57 18.07 -38.41 -0.19
N THR A 58 18.72 -38.01 0.91
CA THR A 58 18.23 -36.90 1.78
C THR A 58 18.05 -35.63 1.01
N PHE A 59 19.00 -35.24 0.15
CA PHE A 59 18.89 -34.07 -0.70
C PHE A 59 17.66 -34.13 -1.62
N LEU A 60 17.40 -35.29 -2.25
CA LEU A 60 16.20 -35.44 -3.09
C LEU A 60 14.90 -35.32 -2.28
N PHE A 61 14.84 -35.95 -1.10
CA PHE A 61 13.66 -35.87 -0.25
C PHE A 61 13.45 -34.49 0.33
N VAL A 62 14.50 -33.75 0.71
CA VAL A 62 14.39 -32.35 1.15
C VAL A 62 13.81 -31.49 0.05
N ASN A 63 14.21 -31.67 -1.21
CA ASN A 63 13.62 -30.96 -2.34
C ASN A 63 12.13 -31.28 -2.51
N VAL A 64 11.73 -32.53 -2.37
CA VAL A 64 10.31 -32.93 -2.40
C VAL A 64 9.54 -32.29 -1.24
N CYS A 65 10.10 -32.30 -0.03
CA CYS A 65 9.51 -31.64 1.12
C CYS A 65 9.41 -30.13 0.90
N ALA A 66 10.41 -29.50 0.29
CA ALA A 66 10.38 -28.08 -0.03
C ALA A 66 9.27 -27.71 -1.03
N VAL A 67 9.07 -28.52 -2.07
CA VAL A 67 7.96 -28.34 -3.02
C VAL A 67 6.61 -28.52 -2.33
N ASN A 68 6.47 -29.52 -1.47
CA ASN A 68 5.23 -29.73 -0.70
C ASN A 68 4.96 -28.56 0.26
N ALA A 69 5.98 -28.05 0.94
CA ALA A 69 5.87 -26.88 1.80
C ALA A 69 5.46 -25.65 0.98
N GLN A 70 6.04 -25.45 -0.20
CA GLN A 70 5.69 -24.36 -1.10
C GLN A 70 4.23 -24.45 -1.56
N ASN A 71 3.74 -25.63 -1.91
CA ASN A 71 2.35 -25.85 -2.28
C ASN A 71 1.39 -25.56 -1.10
N ALA A 72 1.74 -26.05 0.10
CA ALA A 72 0.97 -25.77 1.30
C ALA A 72 0.95 -24.27 1.66
N ASN A 73 2.10 -23.62 1.56
CA ASN A 73 2.23 -22.17 1.76
C ASN A 73 1.49 -21.38 0.68
N GLY A 74 1.34 -21.93 -0.53
CA GLY A 74 0.66 -21.32 -1.66
C GLY A 74 -0.83 -21.05 -1.43
N ILE A 75 -1.48 -21.76 -0.51
CA ILE A 75 -2.87 -21.52 -0.12
C ILE A 75 -3.01 -20.55 1.08
N ASN A 76 -1.90 -20.16 1.70
CA ASN A 76 -1.88 -19.26 2.83
C ASN A 76 -1.64 -17.81 2.35
N PRO A 77 -2.61 -16.89 2.50
CA PRO A 77 -2.45 -15.49 2.06
C PRO A 77 -1.22 -14.78 2.65
N ASN A 78 -0.79 -15.18 3.86
CA ASN A 78 0.38 -14.59 4.52
C ASN A 78 1.72 -15.09 3.96
N ALA A 79 1.74 -16.27 3.33
CA ALA A 79 2.96 -16.95 2.86
C ALA A 79 3.04 -17.06 1.33
N ALA A 80 1.92 -17.05 0.62
CA ALA A 80 1.84 -17.17 -0.83
C ALA A 80 2.65 -16.09 -1.56
N ILE A 81 3.32 -16.45 -2.64
CA ILE A 81 4.13 -15.57 -3.48
C ILE A 81 3.81 -15.77 -4.97
N GLY A 82 4.06 -14.75 -5.78
CA GLY A 82 3.89 -14.79 -7.23
C GLY A 82 2.50 -15.29 -7.63
N ALA A 83 2.45 -16.26 -8.53
CA ALA A 83 1.20 -16.82 -9.08
C ALA A 83 0.25 -17.41 -8.02
N TYR A 84 0.76 -17.96 -6.92
CA TYR A 84 -0.08 -18.44 -5.83
C TYR A 84 -0.86 -17.30 -5.17
N LEU A 85 -0.18 -16.17 -4.94
CA LEU A 85 -0.81 -14.98 -4.37
C LEU A 85 -1.83 -14.37 -5.35
N ASP A 86 -1.52 -14.38 -6.66
CA ASP A 86 -2.42 -13.92 -7.71
C ASP A 86 -3.68 -14.80 -7.79
N ASN A 87 -3.54 -16.12 -7.65
CA ASN A 87 -4.68 -17.04 -7.62
C ASN A 87 -5.58 -16.82 -6.40
N ILE A 88 -5.00 -16.57 -5.23
CA ILE A 88 -5.78 -16.20 -4.03
C ILE A 88 -6.56 -14.91 -4.29
N ALA A 89 -5.90 -13.89 -4.84
CA ALA A 89 -6.52 -12.60 -5.12
C ALA A 89 -7.66 -12.71 -6.14
N ALA A 90 -7.51 -13.57 -7.16
CA ALA A 90 -8.51 -13.80 -8.18
C ALA A 90 -9.83 -14.34 -7.61
N LEU A 91 -9.80 -15.14 -6.52
CA LEU A 91 -11.01 -15.60 -5.81
C LEU A 91 -11.85 -14.45 -5.26
N PHE A 92 -11.23 -13.31 -5.00
CA PHE A 92 -11.87 -12.09 -4.49
C PHE A 92 -12.03 -11.01 -5.56
N GLY A 93 -11.80 -11.33 -6.83
CA GLY A 93 -11.88 -10.39 -7.94
C GLY A 93 -10.80 -9.29 -7.91
N ILE A 94 -9.68 -9.52 -7.21
CA ILE A 94 -8.59 -8.55 -7.05
C ILE A 94 -7.45 -8.93 -8.00
N ASN A 95 -7.06 -8.01 -8.88
CA ASN A 95 -5.92 -8.19 -9.77
C ASN A 95 -4.71 -7.41 -9.26
N ARG A 96 -3.50 -7.93 -9.53
CA ARG A 96 -2.25 -7.24 -9.27
C ARG A 96 -2.13 -6.01 -10.16
N LEU A 97 -1.67 -4.89 -9.59
CA LEU A 97 -1.35 -3.68 -10.34
C LEU A 97 0.01 -3.83 -11.02
N THR A 98 0.24 -3.02 -12.06
CA THR A 98 1.55 -2.98 -12.75
C THR A 98 2.65 -2.65 -11.74
N ASP A 99 3.74 -3.42 -11.74
CA ASP A 99 4.90 -3.26 -10.85
C ASP A 99 4.60 -3.38 -9.34
N GLU A 100 3.44 -3.93 -8.97
CA GLU A 100 3.09 -4.15 -7.57
C GLU A 100 3.85 -5.35 -7.00
N THR A 101 4.65 -5.12 -5.93
CA THR A 101 5.38 -6.19 -5.24
C THR A 101 4.43 -7.09 -4.44
N ASP A 102 4.83 -8.36 -4.21
CA ASP A 102 4.04 -9.31 -3.41
C ASP A 102 3.67 -8.78 -2.03
N ALA A 103 4.55 -8.02 -1.39
CA ALA A 103 4.30 -7.44 -0.07
C ALA A 103 3.18 -6.40 -0.09
N LYS A 104 3.17 -5.50 -1.09
CA LYS A 104 2.11 -4.50 -1.27
C LYS A 104 0.80 -5.17 -1.67
N PHE A 105 0.86 -6.10 -2.61
CA PHE A 105 -0.30 -6.84 -3.08
C PHE A 105 -0.95 -7.66 -1.98
N ARG A 106 -0.18 -8.38 -1.17
CA ARG A 106 -0.67 -9.13 0.01
C ARG A 106 -1.39 -8.21 1.00
N LYS A 107 -0.80 -7.07 1.33
CA LYS A 107 -1.45 -6.08 2.21
C LYS A 107 -2.80 -5.65 1.66
N ARG A 108 -2.89 -5.37 0.35
CA ARG A 108 -4.13 -4.98 -0.32
C ARG A 108 -5.17 -6.09 -0.31
N ILE A 109 -4.78 -7.35 -0.59
CA ILE A 109 -5.68 -8.52 -0.53
C ILE A 109 -6.24 -8.69 0.88
N LEU A 110 -5.38 -8.73 1.90
CA LEU A 110 -5.81 -8.93 3.29
C LEU A 110 -6.73 -7.81 3.78
N THR A 111 -6.48 -6.57 3.36
CA THR A 111 -7.36 -5.44 3.65
C THR A 111 -8.72 -5.60 2.96
N SER A 112 -8.74 -6.06 1.71
CA SER A 112 -9.98 -6.25 0.93
C SER A 112 -10.81 -7.43 1.42
N ILE A 113 -10.18 -8.53 1.85
CA ILE A 113 -10.88 -9.70 2.39
C ILE A 113 -11.58 -9.39 3.72
N SER A 114 -10.95 -8.57 4.55
CA SER A 114 -11.50 -8.23 5.87
C SER A 114 -12.68 -7.25 5.82
N ARG A 115 -12.97 -6.65 4.66
CA ARG A 115 -13.92 -5.55 4.53
C ARG A 115 -14.84 -5.78 3.34
N GLY A 116 -16.08 -6.16 3.61
CA GLY A 116 -17.13 -6.37 2.59
C GLY A 116 -17.51 -5.07 1.86
N PHE A 117 -18.46 -5.17 0.91
CA PHE A 117 -19.05 -4.02 0.23
C PHE A 117 -19.73 -3.07 1.23
N GLY A 118 -19.70 -1.78 0.93
CA GLY A 118 -20.41 -0.77 1.70
C GLY A 118 -19.60 -0.06 2.77
N TYR A 119 -18.32 -0.34 2.89
CA TYR A 119 -17.41 0.37 3.77
C TYR A 119 -16.58 1.41 2.99
N VAL A 120 -16.12 2.44 3.69
CA VAL A 120 -15.22 3.49 3.19
C VAL A 120 -14.02 2.89 2.45
N GLU A 121 -13.44 1.84 3.02
CA GLU A 121 -12.28 1.16 2.46
C GLU A 121 -12.59 0.39 1.18
N SER A 122 -13.81 -0.07 0.99
CA SER A 122 -14.22 -0.71 -0.27
C SER A 122 -14.22 0.31 -1.40
N ILE A 123 -14.74 1.51 -1.14
CA ILE A 123 -14.72 2.63 -2.09
C ILE A 123 -13.28 3.03 -2.38
N TRP A 124 -12.46 3.19 -1.33
CA TRP A 124 -11.06 3.56 -1.47
C TRP A 124 -10.27 2.54 -2.30
N ASN A 125 -10.46 1.23 -2.05
CA ASN A 125 -9.78 0.16 -2.77
C ASN A 125 -10.19 0.11 -4.25
N GLU A 126 -11.43 0.39 -4.58
CA GLU A 126 -11.88 0.41 -5.97
C GLU A 126 -11.34 1.64 -6.71
N LEU A 127 -11.33 2.80 -6.06
CA LEU A 127 -10.72 4.00 -6.58
C LEU A 127 -9.20 3.84 -6.80
N ALA A 128 -8.51 3.17 -5.89
CA ALA A 128 -7.07 2.91 -5.99
C ALA A 128 -6.66 2.06 -7.21
N LYS A 129 -7.58 1.42 -7.90
CA LYS A 129 -7.32 0.72 -9.17
C LYS A 129 -7.20 1.67 -10.36
N ILE A 130 -7.70 2.90 -10.23
CA ILE A 130 -7.61 3.92 -11.27
C ILE A 130 -6.22 4.55 -11.20
N GLN A 131 -5.38 4.23 -12.18
CA GLN A 131 -3.94 4.58 -12.16
C GLN A 131 -3.65 6.08 -12.29
N THR A 132 -4.59 6.86 -12.82
CA THR A 132 -4.46 8.31 -12.97
C THR A 132 -4.65 9.07 -11.66
N LEU A 133 -5.23 8.42 -10.64
CA LEU A 133 -5.45 9.07 -9.34
C LEU A 133 -4.15 9.18 -8.54
N THR A 134 -3.89 10.39 -8.06
CA THR A 134 -2.73 10.72 -7.23
C THR A 134 -3.06 10.80 -5.75
N SER A 135 -4.32 11.12 -5.40
CA SER A 135 -4.78 11.19 -4.02
C SER A 135 -6.24 10.75 -3.91
N ILE A 136 -6.56 10.02 -2.84
CA ILE A 136 -7.90 9.50 -2.57
C ILE A 136 -8.24 9.77 -1.10
N CYS A 137 -9.33 10.50 -0.87
CA CYS A 137 -9.91 10.69 0.46
C CYS A 137 -11.36 10.24 0.43
N VAL A 138 -11.71 9.30 1.29
CA VAL A 138 -13.08 8.81 1.47
C VAL A 138 -13.41 8.86 2.94
N LEU A 139 -14.45 9.56 3.30
CA LEU A 139 -14.94 9.70 4.67
C LEU A 139 -16.45 9.41 4.69
N GLU A 140 -16.96 8.99 5.84
CA GLU A 140 -18.37 8.76 6.03
C GLU A 140 -18.88 9.42 7.31
N ASN A 141 -20.15 9.78 7.31
CA ASN A 141 -20.89 10.14 8.49
C ASN A 141 -22.10 9.22 8.64
N GLY A 142 -21.98 8.21 9.49
CA GLY A 142 -23.07 7.29 9.82
C GLY A 142 -24.06 7.84 10.86
N ASN A 143 -23.80 9.03 11.43
CA ASN A 143 -24.63 9.63 12.47
C ASN A 143 -25.81 10.41 11.88
N ALA A 144 -26.81 10.68 12.72
CA ALA A 144 -27.96 11.51 12.38
C ALA A 144 -27.63 13.01 12.36
N ASP A 145 -26.52 13.40 12.97
CA ASP A 145 -26.05 14.78 13.03
C ASP A 145 -24.88 15.01 12.06
N PRO A 146 -24.70 16.23 11.51
CA PRO A 146 -23.55 16.57 10.71
C PRO A 146 -22.23 16.31 11.47
N SER A 147 -21.25 15.70 10.82
CA SER A 147 -19.93 15.38 11.38
C SER A 147 -18.86 16.27 10.76
N VAL A 148 -18.16 17.04 11.58
CA VAL A 148 -17.08 17.94 11.12
C VAL A 148 -15.97 17.13 10.45
N LEU A 149 -15.50 17.61 9.29
CA LEU A 149 -14.38 17.03 8.57
C LEU A 149 -13.10 17.07 9.41
N PRO A 150 -12.27 16.03 9.37
CA PRO A 150 -10.96 16.04 9.99
C PRO A 150 -10.14 17.25 9.52
N ASN A 151 -9.37 17.83 10.43
CA ASN A 151 -8.49 18.98 10.15
C ASN A 151 -9.19 20.23 9.60
N ASP A 152 -10.52 20.31 9.66
CA ASP A 152 -11.23 21.48 9.21
C ASP A 152 -11.63 22.41 10.36
N ILE A 153 -10.81 23.45 10.56
CA ILE A 153 -11.05 24.50 11.58
C ILE A 153 -12.22 25.43 11.26
N ASN A 154 -12.72 25.42 10.02
CA ASN A 154 -13.87 26.24 9.62
C ASN A 154 -15.20 25.53 9.89
N GLY A 155 -15.16 24.27 10.31
CA GLY A 155 -16.32 23.50 10.69
C GLY A 155 -17.16 22.97 9.54
N CYS A 156 -16.58 22.81 8.34
CA CYS A 156 -17.26 22.08 7.26
C CYS A 156 -17.61 20.68 7.74
N ALA A 157 -18.81 20.21 7.45
CA ALA A 157 -19.32 18.97 7.97
C ALA A 157 -19.84 18.06 6.86
N ILE A 158 -19.68 16.75 7.06
CA ILE A 158 -20.33 15.73 6.24
C ILE A 158 -21.79 15.65 6.67
N ASP A 159 -22.71 15.71 5.72
CA ASP A 159 -24.13 15.57 5.96
C ASP A 159 -24.46 14.23 6.66
N PRO A 160 -25.57 14.15 7.41
CA PRO A 160 -26.01 12.92 8.04
C PRO A 160 -26.17 11.77 7.03
N HIS A 161 -25.77 10.56 7.44
CA HIS A 161 -25.86 9.33 6.63
C HIS A 161 -25.32 9.47 5.21
N SER A 162 -24.20 10.22 5.06
CA SER A 162 -23.60 10.49 3.78
C SER A 162 -22.12 10.12 3.72
N ILE A 163 -21.62 9.99 2.50
CA ILE A 163 -20.19 9.85 2.19
C ILE A 163 -19.65 11.12 1.56
N PHE A 164 -18.41 11.41 1.87
CA PHE A 164 -17.57 12.40 1.22
C PHE A 164 -16.45 11.70 0.49
N VAL A 165 -16.34 11.95 -0.82
CA VAL A 165 -15.26 11.40 -1.66
C VAL A 165 -14.57 12.57 -2.34
N CYS A 166 -13.26 12.70 -2.13
CA CYS A 166 -12.43 13.70 -2.78
C CYS A 166 -11.21 13.04 -3.40
N VAL A 167 -11.00 13.24 -4.69
CA VAL A 167 -9.94 12.57 -5.45
C VAL A 167 -9.19 13.54 -6.35
N SER A 168 -7.87 13.43 -6.39
CA SER A 168 -6.99 14.14 -7.30
C SER A 168 -6.54 13.19 -8.40
N GLY A 169 -6.46 13.67 -9.64
CA GLY A 169 -6.05 12.91 -10.81
C GLY A 169 -5.89 13.82 -12.03
N ASP A 170 -6.06 13.30 -13.24
CA ASP A 170 -5.90 14.06 -14.48
C ASP A 170 -7.10 14.96 -14.83
N GLY A 171 -8.27 14.72 -14.22
CA GLY A 171 -9.49 15.51 -14.41
C GLY A 171 -10.18 15.28 -15.75
N SER A 172 -9.87 14.21 -16.48
CA SER A 172 -10.52 13.88 -17.73
C SER A 172 -11.94 13.36 -17.52
N GLU A 173 -12.78 13.48 -18.54
CA GLU A 173 -14.16 12.95 -18.52
C GLU A 173 -14.17 11.43 -18.33
N GLU A 174 -13.20 10.74 -18.92
CA GLU A 174 -13.05 9.28 -18.80
C GLU A 174 -12.71 8.88 -17.37
N GLU A 175 -11.79 9.61 -16.72
CA GLU A 175 -11.45 9.41 -15.32
C GLU A 175 -12.65 9.68 -14.42
N ASP A 176 -13.38 10.77 -14.65
CA ASP A 176 -14.58 11.12 -13.88
C ASP A 176 -15.64 10.01 -13.94
N LEU A 177 -15.85 9.43 -15.11
CA LEU A 177 -16.78 8.29 -15.29
C LEU A 177 -16.26 7.03 -14.59
N ALA A 178 -14.95 6.76 -14.65
CA ALA A 178 -14.35 5.62 -13.96
C ALA A 178 -14.51 5.75 -12.44
N ILE A 179 -14.24 6.95 -11.88
CA ILE A 179 -14.46 7.26 -10.48
C ILE A 179 -15.92 7.04 -10.08
N ALA A 180 -16.84 7.61 -10.85
CA ALA A 180 -18.27 7.49 -10.55
C ALA A 180 -18.75 6.03 -10.58
N ARG A 181 -18.26 5.21 -11.53
CA ARG A 181 -18.55 3.77 -11.57
C ARG A 181 -17.99 3.04 -10.36
N ALA A 182 -16.76 3.33 -9.97
CA ALA A 182 -16.12 2.74 -8.80
C ALA A 182 -16.91 3.02 -7.51
N ILE A 183 -17.32 4.27 -7.31
CA ILE A 183 -18.14 4.67 -6.16
C ILE A 183 -19.51 4.00 -6.20
N TYR A 184 -20.19 4.00 -7.36
CA TYR A 184 -21.50 3.39 -7.51
C TYR A 184 -21.49 1.90 -7.20
N ALA A 185 -20.47 1.18 -7.66
CA ALA A 185 -20.34 -0.27 -7.48
C ALA A 185 -20.07 -0.67 -6.01
N THR A 186 -19.50 0.22 -5.20
CA THR A 186 -19.02 -0.11 -3.85
C THR A 186 -19.78 0.59 -2.72
N LYS A 187 -20.51 1.65 -3.03
CA LYS A 187 -21.29 2.42 -2.05
C LYS A 187 -22.43 1.60 -1.47
N SER A 188 -22.67 1.74 -0.16
CA SER A 188 -23.84 1.15 0.50
C SER A 188 -25.15 1.70 -0.06
N ALA A 189 -26.15 0.83 -0.17
CA ALA A 189 -27.51 1.26 -0.47
C ALA A 189 -28.02 2.19 0.66
N GLY A 190 -28.72 3.25 0.25
CA GLY A 190 -29.30 4.21 1.21
C GLY A 190 -28.34 5.27 1.76
N CYS A 191 -27.05 5.18 1.49
CA CYS A 191 -26.09 6.22 1.86
C CYS A 191 -26.18 7.39 0.87
N ALA A 192 -26.25 8.62 1.36
CA ALA A 192 -26.26 9.84 0.54
C ALA A 192 -24.84 10.28 0.15
N TYR A 193 -24.77 11.33 -0.67
CA TYR A 193 -23.52 12.07 -0.92
C TYR A 193 -23.61 13.42 -0.25
N THR A 194 -22.58 13.81 0.46
CA THR A 194 -22.44 15.16 1.01
C THR A 194 -22.51 16.18 -0.13
N ASP A 195 -23.18 17.31 0.10
CA ASP A 195 -23.41 18.37 -0.88
C ASP A 195 -22.97 19.74 -0.39
N SER A 196 -21.68 20.08 -0.58
CA SER A 196 -21.16 21.40 -0.30
C SER A 196 -20.14 21.81 -1.36
N VAL A 197 -20.25 23.05 -1.83
CA VAL A 197 -19.28 23.67 -2.76
C VAL A 197 -17.96 24.03 -2.08
N GLU A 198 -17.92 24.04 -0.76
CA GLU A 198 -16.72 24.40 0.01
C GLU A 198 -15.66 23.30 0.00
N TYR A 199 -16.05 22.06 -0.36
CA TYR A 199 -15.15 20.90 -0.38
C TYR A 199 -14.26 20.80 -1.63
N GLY A 200 -14.23 21.81 -2.48
CA GLY A 200 -13.51 21.81 -3.73
C GLY A 200 -14.44 21.92 -4.94
N THR A 201 -14.00 21.41 -6.08
CA THR A 201 -14.82 21.38 -7.28
C THR A 201 -15.72 20.15 -7.27
N LYS A 202 -17.03 20.38 -7.18
CA LYS A 202 -18.04 19.33 -7.21
C LYS A 202 -18.17 18.74 -8.61
N VAL A 203 -18.11 17.41 -8.72
CA VAL A 203 -18.30 16.63 -9.94
C VAL A 203 -19.52 15.73 -9.76
N GLU A 204 -20.44 15.77 -10.73
CA GLU A 204 -21.64 14.94 -10.76
C GLU A 204 -21.71 14.15 -12.05
N LYS A 205 -21.89 12.83 -11.94
CA LYS A 205 -22.04 11.93 -13.08
C LYS A 205 -23.23 11.01 -12.86
N THR A 206 -23.99 10.80 -13.91
CA THR A 206 -25.10 9.82 -13.91
C THR A 206 -24.58 8.48 -14.39
N ILE A 207 -24.69 7.46 -13.56
CA ILE A 207 -24.33 6.07 -13.90
C ILE A 207 -25.60 5.27 -14.09
N THR A 208 -25.72 4.59 -15.23
CA THR A 208 -26.82 3.67 -15.52
C THR A 208 -26.32 2.25 -15.33
N ASP A 209 -27.01 1.49 -14.51
CA ASP A 209 -26.78 0.06 -14.32
C ASP A 209 -27.37 -0.69 -15.52
N GLU A 210 -26.51 -1.35 -16.28
CA GLU A 210 -26.92 -2.07 -17.49
C GLU A 210 -27.83 -3.27 -17.20
N ALA A 211 -27.71 -3.87 -16.01
CA ALA A 211 -28.52 -5.04 -15.66
C ALA A 211 -29.95 -4.68 -15.25
N THR A 212 -30.14 -3.56 -14.58
CA THR A 212 -31.42 -3.12 -14.05
C THR A 212 -32.06 -1.97 -14.85
N GLY A 213 -31.27 -1.26 -15.66
CA GLY A 213 -31.66 -0.03 -16.33
C GLY A 213 -31.83 1.17 -15.39
N SER A 214 -31.53 1.01 -14.12
CA SER A 214 -31.63 2.08 -13.12
C SER A 214 -30.49 3.07 -13.27
N SER A 215 -30.81 4.36 -13.17
CA SER A 215 -29.81 5.44 -13.19
C SER A 215 -29.65 6.06 -11.81
N ALA A 216 -28.42 6.31 -11.41
CA ALA A 216 -28.09 6.96 -10.15
C ALA A 216 -27.13 8.13 -10.39
N LEU A 217 -27.38 9.26 -9.72
CA LEU A 217 -26.45 10.37 -9.67
C LEU A 217 -25.35 10.05 -8.65
N VAL A 218 -24.11 10.08 -9.09
CA VAL A 218 -22.92 9.94 -8.25
C VAL A 218 -22.25 11.29 -8.12
N ARG A 219 -21.85 11.63 -6.89
CA ARG A 219 -21.20 12.89 -6.58
C ARG A 219 -19.87 12.64 -5.88
N PHE A 220 -18.84 13.37 -6.31
CA PHE A 220 -17.53 13.41 -5.68
C PHE A 220 -16.90 14.78 -5.89
N TYR A 221 -15.74 15.02 -5.31
CA TYR A 221 -15.07 16.31 -5.33
C TYR A 221 -13.64 16.18 -5.87
N ARG A 222 -13.18 17.26 -6.55
CA ARG A 222 -11.79 17.50 -6.87
C ARG A 222 -11.22 18.47 -5.85
N PRO A 223 -10.04 18.21 -5.24
CA PRO A 223 -9.52 19.04 -4.17
C PRO A 223 -9.09 20.42 -4.65
N ASN A 224 -9.19 21.40 -3.75
CA ASN A 224 -8.63 22.72 -3.95
C ASN A 224 -7.10 22.68 -3.77
N ARG A 225 -6.39 23.47 -4.59
CA ARG A 225 -4.95 23.65 -4.45
C ARG A 225 -4.62 24.51 -3.24
N LYS A 226 -3.71 24.04 -2.40
CA LYS A 226 -3.05 24.83 -1.36
C LYS A 226 -1.62 25.11 -1.77
N TYR A 227 -1.24 26.38 -1.76
CA TYR A 227 0.08 26.82 -2.22
C TYR A 227 1.06 26.79 -1.06
N ALA A 228 2.27 26.28 -1.31
CA ALA A 228 3.33 26.26 -0.32
C ALA A 228 4.66 26.68 -0.96
N LYS A 229 5.49 27.41 -0.21
CA LYS A 229 6.89 27.67 -0.53
C LYS A 229 7.76 27.03 0.52
N ILE A 230 8.80 26.36 0.08
CA ILE A 230 9.66 25.55 0.92
C ILE A 230 11.07 26.12 0.87
N THR A 231 11.66 26.42 2.02
CA THR A 231 13.08 26.76 2.12
C THR A 231 13.81 25.65 2.84
N VAL A 232 14.87 25.12 2.25
CA VAL A 232 15.68 24.02 2.83
C VAL A 232 17.15 24.40 2.92
N LYS A 233 17.79 24.08 4.04
CA LYS A 233 19.25 24.20 4.23
C LYS A 233 19.90 22.83 4.09
N VAL A 234 20.78 22.69 3.12
CA VAL A 234 21.39 21.38 2.79
C VAL A 234 22.90 21.42 2.78
N ARG A 235 23.51 20.28 3.09
CA ARG A 235 24.95 20.03 2.97
C ARG A 235 25.18 18.79 2.11
N GLY A 236 26.12 18.89 1.20
CA GLY A 236 26.45 17.83 0.25
C GLY A 236 27.80 17.16 0.52
N SER A 237 28.13 16.85 1.77
CA SER A 237 29.43 16.25 2.13
C SER A 237 29.68 14.87 1.51
N ALA A 238 28.63 14.12 1.20
CA ALA A 238 28.67 12.81 0.54
C ALA A 238 27.86 12.78 -0.77
N TYR A 239 27.57 13.94 -1.34
CA TYR A 239 26.76 14.07 -2.54
C TYR A 239 27.43 13.43 -3.76
N THR A 240 26.67 12.61 -4.50
CA THR A 240 27.16 11.83 -5.65
C THR A 240 26.61 12.31 -6.99
N GLY A 241 25.71 13.29 -7.01
CA GLY A 241 25.10 13.84 -8.21
C GLY A 241 25.92 14.96 -8.85
N THR A 242 25.34 15.64 -9.83
CA THR A 242 25.97 16.73 -10.58
C THR A 242 25.47 18.12 -10.20
N ASP A 243 24.24 18.22 -9.72
CA ASP A 243 23.61 19.50 -9.31
C ASP A 243 22.77 19.29 -8.02
N ILE A 244 23.39 19.57 -6.89
CA ILE A 244 22.79 19.42 -5.57
C ILE A 244 21.51 20.25 -5.39
N VAL A 245 21.45 21.43 -6.04
CA VAL A 245 20.28 22.32 -5.94
C VAL A 245 19.11 21.72 -6.71
N ALA A 246 19.33 21.29 -7.95
CA ALA A 246 18.30 20.68 -8.77
C ALA A 246 17.79 19.36 -8.14
N ASP A 247 18.71 18.50 -7.68
CA ASP A 247 18.36 17.21 -7.08
C ASP A 247 17.61 17.38 -5.75
N THR A 248 17.97 18.38 -4.94
CA THR A 248 17.23 18.72 -3.73
C THR A 248 15.82 19.20 -4.06
N LYS A 249 15.67 20.08 -5.04
CA LYS A 249 14.35 20.56 -5.49
C LYS A 249 13.49 19.41 -6.00
N ASN A 250 14.04 18.51 -6.79
CA ASN A 250 13.34 17.34 -7.30
C ASN A 250 12.87 16.42 -6.14
N SER A 251 13.74 16.19 -5.15
CA SER A 251 13.38 15.39 -3.98
C SER A 251 12.20 15.98 -3.20
N VAL A 252 12.16 17.31 -3.05
CA VAL A 252 11.02 18.01 -2.41
C VAL A 252 9.77 17.88 -3.27
N VAL A 253 9.85 18.11 -4.56
CA VAL A 253 8.70 18.00 -5.49
C VAL A 253 8.11 16.59 -5.47
N GLU A 254 8.96 15.55 -5.55
CA GLU A 254 8.51 14.15 -5.50
C GLU A 254 7.90 13.80 -4.14
N PHE A 255 8.44 14.33 -3.04
CA PHE A 255 7.84 14.20 -1.73
C PHE A 255 6.40 14.74 -1.70
N PHE A 256 6.18 15.95 -2.21
CA PHE A 256 4.83 16.54 -2.24
C PHE A 256 3.87 15.80 -3.18
N LYS A 257 4.35 15.29 -4.33
CA LYS A 257 3.55 14.44 -5.23
C LYS A 257 3.07 13.14 -4.56
N SER A 258 3.82 12.64 -3.58
CA SER A 258 3.48 11.43 -2.85
C SER A 258 2.49 11.64 -1.69
N ARG A 259 2.10 12.90 -1.41
CA ARG A 259 1.19 13.25 -0.32
C ARG A 259 -0.27 13.16 -0.74
N ASN A 260 -1.10 12.80 0.22
CA ASN A 260 -2.55 12.73 0.03
C ASN A 260 -3.24 14.01 0.54
N THR A 261 -4.47 14.21 0.12
CA THR A 261 -5.39 15.09 0.83
C THR A 261 -5.51 14.63 2.29
N ASN A 262 -5.79 15.53 3.20
CA ASN A 262 -5.89 15.26 4.65
C ASN A 262 -4.54 14.92 5.34
N ASP A 263 -3.40 15.07 4.66
CA ASP A 263 -2.09 14.90 5.28
C ASP A 263 -1.71 16.13 6.12
N ASN A 264 -0.97 15.89 7.20
CA ASN A 264 -0.27 16.93 7.95
C ASN A 264 1.22 16.83 7.65
N ILE A 265 1.78 17.81 6.96
CA ILE A 265 3.16 17.83 6.50
C ILE A 265 3.98 18.72 7.44
N LEU A 266 4.91 18.10 8.14
CA LEU A 266 5.85 18.78 9.03
C LEU A 266 7.15 19.13 8.27
N PRO A 267 7.85 20.21 8.65
CA PRO A 267 9.19 20.48 8.12
C PRO A 267 10.14 19.28 8.25
N MET A 268 10.05 18.52 9.34
CA MET A 268 10.85 17.33 9.57
C MET A 268 10.62 16.22 8.52
N ASP A 269 9.42 16.10 7.99
CA ASP A 269 9.11 15.11 6.94
C ASP A 269 9.87 15.43 5.64
N ILE A 270 10.02 16.73 5.33
CA ILE A 270 10.79 17.22 4.19
C ILE A 270 12.29 16.93 4.40
N VAL A 271 12.80 17.20 5.62
CA VAL A 271 14.18 16.86 6.00
C VAL A 271 14.46 15.37 5.81
N ALA A 272 13.53 14.52 6.29
CA ALA A 272 13.64 13.08 6.16
C ALA A 272 13.62 12.63 4.69
N ALA A 273 12.70 13.18 3.88
CA ALA A 273 12.58 12.83 2.46
C ALA A 273 13.85 13.15 1.66
N ILE A 274 14.46 14.33 1.88
CA ILE A 274 15.71 14.73 1.23
C ILE A 274 16.85 13.83 1.69
N SER A 275 16.99 13.58 3.00
CA SER A 275 18.07 12.77 3.56
C SER A 275 17.99 11.30 3.15
N LEU A 276 16.79 10.78 2.93
CA LEU A 276 16.53 9.40 2.49
C LEU A 276 16.52 9.22 0.96
N SER A 277 16.75 10.28 0.18
CA SER A 277 16.77 10.22 -1.29
C SER A 277 17.88 9.32 -1.87
N GLY A 278 18.86 8.94 -1.04
CA GLY A 278 20.02 8.12 -1.47
C GLY A 278 21.11 8.90 -2.21
N LEU A 279 20.96 10.22 -2.35
CA LEU A 279 21.90 11.07 -3.10
C LEU A 279 23.08 11.59 -2.25
N GLY A 280 23.13 11.23 -0.96
CA GLY A 280 24.16 11.74 -0.03
C GLY A 280 23.98 13.20 0.35
N ILE A 281 22.76 13.73 0.22
CA ILE A 281 22.38 15.08 0.66
C ILE A 281 21.92 14.99 2.11
N VAL A 282 22.45 15.86 2.97
CA VAL A 282 22.01 16.01 4.33
C VAL A 282 21.21 17.31 4.45
N CYS A 283 19.92 17.21 4.69
CA CYS A 283 19.09 18.36 5.00
C CYS A 283 19.18 18.67 6.49
N ILE A 284 19.54 19.92 6.83
CA ILE A 284 19.75 20.36 8.22
C ILE A 284 18.49 21.00 8.77
N GLU A 285 17.80 21.75 7.93
CA GLU A 285 16.62 22.52 8.33
C GLU A 285 15.70 22.68 7.14
N SER A 286 14.40 22.69 7.39
CA SER A 286 13.39 23.10 6.44
C SER A 286 12.36 24.00 7.09
N SER A 287 11.77 24.90 6.29
CA SER A 287 10.66 25.74 6.69
C SER A 287 9.60 25.77 5.60
N ILE A 288 8.35 25.96 6.02
CA ILE A 288 7.19 25.97 5.14
C ILE A 288 6.48 27.33 5.28
N LYS A 289 6.17 27.93 4.13
CA LYS A 289 5.25 29.06 4.06
C LYS A 289 4.03 28.63 3.26
N ALA A 290 2.85 28.84 3.81
CA ALA A 290 1.59 28.45 3.18
C ALA A 290 0.79 29.66 2.72
N SER A 291 0.01 29.48 1.64
CA SER A 291 -0.92 30.45 1.13
C SER A 291 -2.21 29.76 0.67
N ALA A 292 -3.34 30.41 0.85
CA ALA A 292 -4.63 29.96 0.34
C ALA A 292 -4.83 30.34 -1.14
N ASP A 293 -4.32 31.48 -1.56
CA ASP A 293 -4.55 32.07 -2.89
C ASP A 293 -3.30 32.15 -3.79
N GLY A 294 -2.13 31.74 -3.25
CA GLY A 294 -0.86 31.79 -3.96
C GLY A 294 -0.19 33.18 -4.01
N ASN A 295 -0.77 34.20 -3.35
CA ASN A 295 -0.25 35.56 -3.37
C ASN A 295 0.46 35.94 -2.06
N ILE A 296 -0.20 35.72 -0.94
CA ILE A 296 0.31 36.07 0.38
C ILE A 296 0.70 34.79 1.13
N TYR A 297 1.99 34.65 1.46
CA TYR A 297 2.55 33.51 2.17
C TYR A 297 2.88 33.86 3.61
N SER A 298 2.50 32.99 4.54
CA SER A 298 2.85 33.09 5.95
C SER A 298 3.60 31.85 6.42
N ASP A 299 4.51 32.04 7.37
CA ASP A 299 5.21 30.93 8.00
C ASP A 299 4.23 30.04 8.78
N VAL A 300 4.38 28.74 8.66
CA VAL A 300 3.56 27.74 9.36
C VAL A 300 4.45 26.66 9.98
N ASP A 301 4.06 26.20 11.17
CA ASP A 301 4.76 25.11 11.86
C ASP A 301 4.49 23.76 11.19
N SER A 302 3.36 23.63 10.50
CA SER A 302 2.99 22.49 9.68
C SER A 302 2.04 22.90 8.55
N LEU A 303 2.10 22.19 7.43
CA LEU A 303 1.14 22.34 6.35
C LEU A 303 0.02 21.32 6.55
N LEU A 304 -1.04 21.76 7.20
CA LEU A 304 -2.22 20.97 7.43
C LEU A 304 -3.11 21.01 6.19
N LEU A 305 -3.29 19.89 5.52
CA LEU A 305 -4.19 19.74 4.38
C LEU A 305 -5.55 19.25 4.88
N ARG A 306 -6.61 19.90 4.45
CA ARG A 306 -7.97 19.43 4.68
C ARG A 306 -8.29 18.27 3.73
N PRO A 307 -9.34 17.48 4.01
CA PRO A 307 -9.75 16.38 3.13
C PRO A 307 -10.02 16.79 1.68
N TYR A 308 -10.27 18.05 1.42
CA TYR A 308 -10.52 18.63 0.12
C TYR A 308 -9.41 19.59 -0.36
N GLU A 309 -8.22 19.50 0.21
CA GLU A 309 -7.05 20.28 -0.18
C GLU A 309 -5.89 19.38 -0.58
N TYR A 310 -5.11 19.79 -1.56
CA TYR A 310 -3.84 19.16 -1.90
C TYR A 310 -2.74 20.21 -2.03
N ALA A 311 -1.52 19.86 -1.66
CA ALA A 311 -0.37 20.73 -1.82
C ALA A 311 0.35 20.39 -3.13
N LEU A 312 0.41 21.35 -4.04
CA LEU A 312 1.23 21.28 -5.23
C LEU A 312 2.43 22.22 -5.05
N VAL A 313 3.63 21.65 -5.04
CA VAL A 313 4.90 22.35 -4.95
C VAL A 313 5.67 22.08 -6.23
N GLU A 314 6.09 23.14 -6.90
CA GLU A 314 6.93 23.10 -8.09
C GLU A 314 8.38 23.44 -7.73
N ALA A 315 9.34 23.12 -8.60
CA ALA A 315 10.75 23.44 -8.35
C ALA A 315 11.04 24.94 -8.16
N SER A 316 10.15 25.81 -8.68
CA SER A 316 10.19 27.27 -8.48
C SER A 316 9.77 27.69 -7.06
N ASP A 317 9.00 26.85 -6.36
CA ASP A 317 8.52 27.09 -5.00
C ASP A 317 9.51 26.63 -3.94
N VAL A 318 10.62 26.01 -4.37
CA VAL A 318 11.67 25.47 -3.47
C VAL A 318 12.92 26.32 -3.53
N GLU A 319 13.27 26.91 -2.40
CA GLU A 319 14.53 27.62 -2.18
C GLU A 319 15.54 26.69 -1.48
N VAL A 320 16.73 26.58 -2.06
CA VAL A 320 17.79 25.72 -1.52
C VAL A 320 18.97 26.58 -1.08
N VAL A 321 19.32 26.51 0.19
CA VAL A 321 20.46 27.21 0.79
C VAL A 321 21.56 26.20 1.10
N LEU A 322 22.73 26.36 0.50
CA LEU A 322 23.90 25.52 0.77
C LEU A 322 24.64 26.03 2.01
N VAL A 323 25.02 25.13 2.93
CA VAL A 323 25.71 25.40 4.18
C VAL A 323 26.88 24.46 4.45
#